data_1cdc91f95692e27fbe05a5c87d69c09b
#
_entry.id   1cdc91f95692e27fbe05a5c87d69c09b
#
_cell.length_a   1.000
_cell.length_b   1.000
_cell.length_c   1.000
_cell.angle_alpha   90.00
_cell.angle_beta   90.00
_cell.angle_gamma   90.00
#
_symmetry.space_group_name_H-M   'P 1'
#
loop_
_entity.id
_entity.type
_entity.pdbx_description
1 polymer ?
#
loop_
_entity_poly.entity_id
_entity_poly.type
_entity_poly.pdbx_seq_one_letter_code
_entity_poly.pdbx_strand_id
1 'polypeptide(L)'
;LARPKGNPIDAVVGQNLQRIRKSRGISQTALGEALGISFPQIQKYETGINRVSASALYEMARALGVSLDDLFSGAEQIVSNDPTREPNLAGRRPTEIDQIQNPAIREAMRSLITLVAGPGTQNEVGAEIAQ
;
A
#
# COMPACT_ATOMS: atom_id res chain seq x y z
N LEU A 1 23.42 23.72 7.21
CA LEU A 1 23.24 22.32 6.90
C LEU A 1 22.33 22.20 5.70
N ALA A 2 22.91 21.81 4.57
CA ALA A 2 22.11 21.50 3.40
C ALA A 2 21.13 20.40 3.78
N ARG A 3 19.86 20.68 3.71
CA ARG A 3 18.85 19.65 3.82
C ARG A 3 19.15 18.61 2.74
N PRO A 4 19.20 17.31 3.06
CA PRO A 4 19.28 16.32 2.02
C PRO A 4 18.14 16.57 1.05
N LYS A 5 18.42 16.42 -0.23
CA LYS A 5 17.39 16.43 -1.26
C LYS A 5 16.24 15.57 -0.75
N GLY A 6 15.02 16.02 -0.97
CA GLY A 6 13.82 15.40 -0.41
C GLY A 6 13.82 13.89 -0.54
N ASN A 7 13.12 13.24 0.35
CA ASN A 7 13.03 11.79 0.37
C ASN A 7 12.56 11.29 -1.00
N PRO A 8 13.23 10.26 -1.57
CA PRO A 8 12.80 9.69 -2.86
C PRO A 8 11.34 9.26 -2.89
N ILE A 9 10.77 8.87 -1.76
CA ILE A 9 9.36 8.52 -1.68
C ILE A 9 8.48 9.75 -1.92
N ASP A 10 8.88 10.91 -1.43
CA ASP A 10 8.13 12.15 -1.70
C ASP A 10 8.07 12.46 -3.19
N ALA A 11 9.16 12.20 -3.91
CA ALA A 11 9.20 12.37 -5.36
C ALA A 11 8.26 11.38 -6.07
N VAL A 12 8.24 10.13 -5.62
CA VAL A 12 7.35 9.11 -6.19
C VAL A 12 5.88 9.51 -5.97
N VAL A 13 5.53 9.93 -4.78
CA VAL A 13 4.18 10.38 -4.46
C VAL A 13 3.80 11.57 -5.35
N GLY A 14 4.68 12.53 -5.48
CA GLY A 14 4.44 13.70 -6.32
C GLY A 14 4.22 13.34 -7.78
N GLN A 15 5.04 12.46 -8.33
CA GLN A 15 4.90 11.99 -9.70
C GLN A 15 3.60 11.24 -9.92
N ASN A 16 3.22 10.37 -8.98
CA ASN A 16 1.97 9.64 -9.06
C ASN A 16 0.79 10.60 -9.00
N LEU A 17 0.84 11.56 -8.10
CA LEU A 17 -0.19 12.58 -7.98
C LEU A 17 -0.38 13.31 -9.31
N GLN A 18 0.71 13.77 -9.93
CA GLN A 18 0.68 14.45 -11.21
C GLN A 18 0.12 13.56 -12.31
N ARG A 19 0.60 12.33 -12.40
CA ARG A 19 0.17 11.37 -13.42
C ARG A 19 -1.33 11.08 -13.31
N ILE A 20 -1.80 10.81 -12.11
CA ILE A 20 -3.22 10.51 -11.86
C ILE A 20 -4.08 11.73 -12.17
N ARG A 21 -3.67 12.90 -11.69
CA ARG A 21 -4.38 14.15 -11.93
C ARG A 21 -4.55 14.40 -13.43
N LYS A 22 -3.45 14.30 -14.18
CA LYS A 22 -3.47 14.50 -15.63
C LYS A 22 -4.34 13.48 -16.34
N SER A 23 -4.27 12.21 -15.92
CA SER A 23 -5.08 11.15 -16.52
C SER A 23 -6.58 11.40 -16.35
N ARG A 24 -6.96 12.14 -15.33
CA ARG A 24 -8.36 12.47 -15.07
C ARG A 24 -8.75 13.85 -15.61
N GLY A 25 -7.85 14.51 -16.33
CA GLY A 25 -8.13 15.81 -16.92
C GLY A 25 -8.29 16.94 -15.91
N ILE A 26 -7.73 16.79 -14.70
CA ILE A 26 -7.87 17.78 -13.64
C ILE A 26 -6.63 18.68 -13.65
N SER A 27 -6.85 20.02 -13.65
CA SER A 27 -5.75 20.96 -13.56
C SER A 27 -5.22 21.05 -12.13
N GLN A 28 -3.98 21.56 -11.99
CA GLN A 28 -3.43 21.84 -10.66
C GLN A 28 -4.30 22.82 -9.87
N THR A 29 -4.81 23.81 -10.53
CA THR A 29 -5.71 24.81 -9.93
C THR A 29 -7.00 24.14 -9.43
N ALA A 30 -7.61 23.30 -10.26
CA ALA A 30 -8.84 22.61 -9.88
C ALA A 30 -8.62 21.69 -8.69
N LEU A 31 -7.50 20.95 -8.66
CA LEU A 31 -7.18 20.11 -7.52
C LEU A 31 -6.95 20.94 -6.27
N GLY A 32 -6.23 22.04 -6.39
CA GLY A 32 -6.00 22.94 -5.27
C GLY A 32 -7.30 23.50 -4.70
N GLU A 33 -8.20 23.93 -5.56
CA GLU A 33 -9.50 24.44 -5.14
C GLU A 33 -10.32 23.38 -4.40
N ALA A 34 -10.32 22.16 -4.91
CA ALA A 34 -11.05 21.06 -4.29
C ALA A 34 -10.52 20.74 -2.89
N LEU A 35 -9.24 20.95 -2.66
CA LEU A 35 -8.57 20.59 -1.40
C LEU A 35 -8.32 21.80 -0.48
N GLY A 36 -8.61 23.01 -0.94
CA GLY A 36 -8.27 24.21 -0.19
C GLY A 36 -6.77 24.45 -0.12
N ILE A 37 -6.03 24.03 -1.13
CA ILE A 37 -4.57 24.14 -1.21
C ILE A 37 -4.22 25.07 -2.36
N SER A 38 -3.22 25.93 -2.16
CA SER A 38 -2.81 26.87 -3.20
C SER A 38 -2.16 26.15 -4.40
N PHE A 39 -2.29 26.75 -5.56
CA PHE A 39 -1.64 26.24 -6.78
C PHE A 39 -0.15 26.04 -6.62
N PRO A 40 0.65 26.99 -6.09
CA PRO A 40 2.07 26.76 -5.88
C PRO A 40 2.35 25.61 -4.94
N GLN A 41 1.51 25.35 -3.96
CA GLN A 41 1.68 24.22 -3.04
C GLN A 41 1.44 22.89 -3.75
N ILE A 42 0.44 22.81 -4.63
CA ILE A 42 0.23 21.61 -5.46
C ILE A 42 1.47 21.35 -6.32
N GLN A 43 2.05 22.38 -6.93
CA GLN A 43 3.28 22.22 -7.71
C GLN A 43 4.42 21.65 -6.87
N LYS A 44 4.58 22.15 -5.66
CA LYS A 44 5.63 21.67 -4.76
C LYS A 44 5.43 20.22 -4.35
N TYR A 45 4.18 19.80 -4.19
CA TYR A 45 3.88 18.39 -3.92
C TYR A 45 4.22 17.52 -5.13
N GLU A 46 3.82 17.94 -6.33
CA GLU A 46 4.04 17.15 -7.55
C GLU A 46 5.51 17.03 -7.92
N THR A 47 6.33 18.00 -7.56
CA THR A 47 7.78 17.95 -7.81
C THR A 47 8.57 17.27 -6.69
N GLY A 48 7.91 16.94 -5.58
CA GLY A 48 8.56 16.32 -4.42
C GLY A 48 9.37 17.28 -3.56
N ILE A 49 9.30 18.59 -3.83
CA ILE A 49 9.97 19.61 -3.01
C ILE A 49 9.41 19.61 -1.60
N ASN A 50 8.10 19.49 -1.48
CA ASN A 50 7.44 19.41 -0.19
C ASN A 50 6.80 18.04 0.00
N ARG A 51 6.90 17.54 1.22
CA ARG A 51 6.25 16.31 1.63
C ARG A 51 4.76 16.56 1.81
N VAL A 52 3.95 15.64 1.32
CA VAL A 52 2.51 15.67 1.52
C VAL A 52 2.20 15.08 2.88
N SER A 53 1.41 15.78 3.69
CA SER A 53 0.97 15.26 4.98
C SER A 53 0.03 14.07 4.79
N ALA A 54 -0.11 13.24 5.83
CA ALA A 54 -1.01 12.09 5.78
C ALA A 54 -2.46 12.51 5.50
N SER A 55 -2.92 13.59 6.12
CA SER A 55 -4.27 14.08 5.90
C SER A 55 -4.47 14.58 4.47
N ALA A 56 -3.47 15.29 3.94
CA ALA A 56 -3.53 15.77 2.55
C ALA A 56 -3.52 14.60 1.56
N LEU A 57 -2.72 13.56 1.82
CA LEU A 57 -2.72 12.35 0.99
C LEU A 57 -4.09 11.70 0.94
N TYR A 58 -4.72 11.58 2.08
CA TYR A 58 -6.06 10.99 2.17
C TYR A 58 -7.08 11.81 1.36
N GLU A 59 -7.06 13.11 1.53
CA GLU A 59 -7.96 14.00 0.80
C GLU A 59 -7.71 13.97 -0.71
N MET A 60 -6.45 13.94 -1.12
CA MET A 60 -6.06 13.81 -2.52
C MET A 60 -6.56 12.51 -3.13
N ALA A 61 -6.37 11.40 -2.43
CA ALA A 61 -6.85 10.10 -2.90
C ALA A 61 -8.37 10.14 -3.11
N ARG A 62 -9.10 10.72 -2.18
CA ARG A 62 -10.55 10.85 -2.30
C ARG A 62 -10.94 11.75 -3.46
N ALA A 63 -10.30 12.92 -3.59
CA ALA A 63 -10.61 13.86 -4.66
C ALA A 63 -10.35 13.28 -6.04
N LEU A 64 -9.30 12.46 -6.16
CA LEU A 64 -8.92 11.82 -7.42
C LEU A 64 -9.63 10.48 -7.65
N GLY A 65 -10.30 9.94 -6.64
CA GLY A 65 -10.99 8.66 -6.76
C GLY A 65 -10.05 7.48 -6.87
N VAL A 66 -8.92 7.53 -6.17
CA VAL A 66 -7.92 6.45 -6.14
C VAL A 66 -7.63 6.03 -4.72
N SER A 67 -6.92 4.92 -4.55
CA SER A 67 -6.48 4.46 -3.25
C SER A 67 -5.20 5.17 -2.83
N LEU A 68 -4.88 5.09 -1.53
CA LEU A 68 -3.60 5.57 -1.04
C LEU A 68 -2.44 4.79 -1.67
N ASP A 69 -2.62 3.49 -1.88
CA ASP A 69 -1.60 2.65 -2.51
C ASP A 69 -1.26 3.14 -3.91
N ASP A 70 -2.24 3.65 -4.65
CA ASP A 70 -2.00 4.20 -5.98
C ASP A 70 -1.05 5.40 -5.92
N LEU A 71 -1.15 6.21 -4.88
CA LEU A 71 -0.24 7.35 -4.69
C LEU A 71 1.18 6.92 -4.33
N PHE A 72 1.34 5.76 -3.72
CA PHE A 72 2.65 5.22 -3.35
C PHE A 72 3.19 4.20 -4.34
N SER A 73 2.54 4.01 -5.47
CA SER A 73 2.97 3.03 -6.48
C SER A 73 4.42 3.26 -6.89
N GLY A 74 5.25 2.23 -6.76
CA GLY A 74 6.67 2.30 -7.05
C GLY A 74 7.55 2.64 -5.85
N ALA A 75 6.99 3.07 -4.74
CA ALA A 75 7.76 3.42 -3.55
C ALA A 75 8.43 2.19 -2.92
N GLU A 76 7.82 1.03 -3.05
CA GLU A 76 8.35 -0.22 -2.50
C GLU A 76 9.72 -0.57 -3.08
N GLN A 77 9.92 -0.30 -4.36
CA GLN A 77 11.19 -0.58 -5.03
C GLN A 77 12.33 0.28 -4.49
N ILE A 78 12.04 1.52 -4.13
CA ILE A 78 13.02 2.42 -3.54
C ILE A 78 13.47 1.89 -2.18
N VAL A 79 12.50 1.47 -1.39
CA VAL A 79 12.76 0.94 -0.04
C VAL A 79 13.54 -0.37 -0.11
N SER A 80 13.19 -1.23 -1.05
CA SER A 80 13.83 -2.55 -1.19
C SER A 80 15.26 -2.47 -1.68
N ASN A 81 15.59 -1.42 -2.43
CA ASN A 81 16.92 -1.26 -3.03
C ASN A 81 17.87 -0.44 -2.16
N ASP A 82 17.48 -0.03 -0.98
CA ASP A 82 18.34 0.72 -0.08
C ASP A 82 19.18 -0.25 0.78
N PRO A 83 20.49 -0.40 0.47
CA PRO A 83 21.33 -1.33 1.21
C PRO A 83 21.63 -0.88 2.63
N THR A 84 21.34 0.37 2.97
CA THR A 84 21.61 0.93 4.30
C THR A 84 20.42 0.79 5.23
N ARG A 85 19.30 0.34 4.70
CA ARG A 85 18.07 0.25 5.48
C ARG A 85 18.07 -1.01 6.32
N GLU A 86 18.02 -0.81 7.62
CA GLU A 86 17.85 -1.90 8.55
C GLU A 86 16.54 -2.64 8.30
N PRO A 87 16.53 -3.95 8.49
CA PRO A 87 15.28 -4.68 8.38
C PRO A 87 14.23 -4.14 9.34
N ASN A 88 13.00 -4.29 8.95
CA ASN A 88 11.86 -3.83 9.72
C ASN A 88 11.95 -4.34 11.17
N LEU A 89 11.94 -3.41 12.11
CA LEU A 89 12.02 -3.74 13.54
C LEU A 89 10.88 -4.62 14.02
N ALA A 90 9.73 -4.54 13.37
CA ALA A 90 8.60 -5.40 13.69
C ALA A 90 8.86 -6.85 13.29
N GLY A 91 10.01 -7.11 12.69
CA GLY A 91 10.36 -8.43 12.23
C GLY A 91 9.52 -8.87 11.05
N ARG A 92 9.39 -10.11 10.92
CA ARG A 92 8.81 -10.75 9.77
C ARG A 92 7.31 -10.54 9.71
N ARG A 93 6.81 -10.28 8.53
CA ARG A 93 5.38 -10.33 8.32
C ARG A 93 4.89 -11.72 8.72
N PRO A 94 3.87 -11.82 9.53
CA PRO A 94 3.36 -13.14 9.93
C PRO A 94 2.52 -13.77 8.82
N THR A 95 3.07 -13.75 7.60
CA THR A 95 2.39 -14.35 6.44
C THR A 95 2.80 -15.79 6.23
N GLU A 96 3.88 -16.22 6.85
CA GLU A 96 4.32 -17.59 6.78
C GLU A 96 3.90 -18.35 8.04
N ILE A 97 3.17 -19.41 7.84
CA ILE A 97 2.63 -20.23 8.95
C ILE A 97 3.73 -20.71 9.87
N ASP A 98 4.91 -21.03 9.30
CA ASP A 98 6.04 -21.55 10.07
C ASP A 98 6.61 -20.51 11.03
N GLN A 99 6.35 -19.23 10.82
CA GLN A 99 6.84 -18.16 11.66
C GLN A 99 5.86 -17.80 12.78
N ILE A 100 4.68 -18.38 12.76
CA ILE A 100 3.70 -18.16 13.80
C ILE A 100 4.08 -18.97 15.03
N GLN A 101 4.44 -18.27 16.08
CA GLN A 101 4.90 -18.89 17.32
C GLN A 101 3.75 -19.51 18.12
N ASN A 102 2.53 -19.04 17.90
CA ASN A 102 1.37 -19.54 18.66
C ASN A 102 0.86 -20.83 18.01
N PRO A 103 0.96 -21.97 18.71
CA PRO A 103 0.51 -23.25 18.15
C PRO A 103 -0.99 -23.28 17.81
N ALA A 104 -1.81 -22.59 18.59
CA ALA A 104 -3.25 -22.56 18.34
C ALA A 104 -3.59 -21.86 17.03
N ILE A 105 -2.91 -20.76 16.74
CA ILE A 105 -3.11 -20.03 15.50
C ILE A 105 -2.60 -20.85 14.30
N ARG A 106 -1.44 -21.48 14.46
CA ARG A 106 -0.87 -22.34 13.42
C ARG A 106 -1.83 -23.49 13.09
N GLU A 107 -2.37 -24.12 14.09
CA GLU A 107 -3.30 -25.22 13.91
C GLU A 107 -4.59 -24.76 13.24
N ALA A 108 -5.11 -23.60 13.64
CA ALA A 108 -6.31 -23.03 13.04
C ALA A 108 -6.09 -22.75 11.55
N MET A 109 -4.93 -22.22 11.19
CA MET A 109 -4.60 -21.95 9.78
C MET A 109 -4.47 -23.24 8.99
N ARG A 110 -3.86 -24.26 9.55
CA ARG A 110 -3.76 -25.58 8.90
C ARG A 110 -5.13 -26.18 8.66
N SER A 111 -6.00 -26.10 9.66
CA SER A 111 -7.38 -26.59 9.54
C SER A 111 -8.12 -25.87 8.43
N LEU A 112 -7.93 -24.57 8.32
CA LEU A 112 -8.55 -23.77 7.28
C LEU A 112 -8.08 -24.17 5.89
N ILE A 113 -6.79 -24.39 5.73
CA ILE A 113 -6.20 -24.84 4.47
C ILE A 113 -6.74 -26.23 4.12
N THR A 114 -6.84 -27.12 5.08
CA THR A 114 -7.36 -28.47 4.86
C THR A 114 -8.81 -28.43 4.40
N LEU A 115 -9.64 -27.57 5.00
CA LEU A 115 -11.03 -27.41 4.59
C LEU A 115 -11.15 -26.90 3.16
N VAL A 116 -10.30 -25.95 2.77
CA VAL A 116 -10.34 -25.42 1.40
C VAL A 116 -9.80 -26.45 0.41
N ALA A 117 -8.80 -27.21 0.78
CA ALA A 117 -8.14 -28.19 -0.12
C ALA A 117 -8.79 -29.58 -0.08
N GLY A 118 -9.74 -29.82 0.80
CA GLY A 118 -10.27 -31.14 1.06
C GLY A 118 -11.71 -31.41 0.64
N PRO A 119 -12.27 -30.79 -0.39
CA PRO A 119 -13.65 -31.11 -0.80
C PRO A 119 -13.83 -32.58 -1.20
N GLY A 120 -12.79 -33.21 -1.75
CA GLY A 120 -12.83 -34.62 -2.10
C GLY A 120 -12.99 -35.52 -0.91
N THR A 121 -12.37 -35.18 0.19
CA THR A 121 -12.48 -35.97 1.42
C THR A 121 -13.92 -35.97 1.95
N GLN A 122 -14.57 -34.85 1.86
CA GLN A 122 -15.97 -34.75 2.27
C GLN A 122 -16.88 -35.60 1.39
N ASN A 123 -16.59 -35.66 0.13
CA ASN A 123 -17.34 -36.49 -0.79
C ASN A 123 -17.18 -37.99 -0.48
N GLU A 124 -15.98 -38.39 -0.09
CA GLU A 124 -15.73 -39.76 0.31
C GLU A 124 -16.55 -40.15 1.54
N VAL A 125 -16.60 -39.27 2.52
CA VAL A 125 -17.42 -39.49 3.69
C VAL A 125 -18.89 -39.62 3.33
N GLY A 126 -19.34 -38.78 2.44
CA GLY A 126 -20.69 -38.86 1.94
C GLY A 126 -20.98 -40.18 1.24
N ALA A 127 -20.03 -40.67 0.48
CA ALA A 127 -20.17 -41.95 -0.18
C ALA A 127 -20.28 -43.11 0.83
N GLU A 128 -19.52 -43.08 1.90
CA GLU A 128 -19.59 -44.09 2.94
C GLU A 128 -20.97 -44.09 3.63
N ILE A 129 -21.49 -42.94 3.87
CA ILE A 129 -22.83 -42.83 4.49
C ILE A 129 -23.89 -43.38 3.57
N ALA A 130 -23.72 -43.24 2.26
CA ALA A 130 -24.67 -43.73 1.29
C ALA A 130 -24.70 -45.25 1.21
N GLN A 131 -23.70 -45.93 1.70
CA GLN A 131 -23.67 -47.37 1.77
C GLN A 131 -24.41 -47.89 2.99
#